data_354914e45e317ccfa616cda15b1ee522
#
_entry.id   354914e45e317ccfa616cda15b1ee522
#
_cell.length_a   1.000
_cell.length_b   1.000
_cell.length_c   1.000
_cell.angle_alpha   90.00
_cell.angle_beta   90.00
_cell.angle_gamma   90.00
#
_symmetry.space_group_name_H-M   'P 1'
#
loop_
_entity.id
_entity.type
_entity.pdbx_description
1 polymer ?
#
loop_
_entity_poly.entity_id
_entity_poly.type
_entity_poly.pdbx_seq_one_letter_code
_entity_poly.pdbx_strand_id
1 'polypeptide(L)'
;RQGVAEARLLARWLRGRTTRVGIWGMSLGGLVAALTTTLDDDWDAVALWAPVAEPDEVLFNSGLVKFLREAVIQSGVSKDDFAAPEIASMMPNRSDTKIDPSKMLVVAGDYDQVVSPSSVERLSRRWGIEVHWVRHGHISLMLSRAPVRYTANFLEHTLFA
;
A
#
# COMPACT_ATOMS: atom_id res chain seq x y z
N ARG A 1 -9.10 -2.02 -9.63
CA ARG A 1 -8.80 -1.16 -10.79
C ARG A 1 -9.45 0.22 -10.69
N GLN A 2 -10.72 0.32 -10.28
CA GLN A 2 -11.44 1.59 -10.22
C GLN A 2 -10.77 2.60 -9.28
N GLY A 3 -10.48 2.25 -8.02
CA GLY A 3 -9.85 3.15 -7.06
C GLY A 3 -8.49 3.69 -7.52
N VAL A 4 -7.71 2.89 -8.25
CA VAL A 4 -6.45 3.35 -8.85
C VAL A 4 -6.71 4.37 -9.95
N ALA A 5 -7.71 4.14 -10.83
CA ALA A 5 -8.07 5.09 -11.87
C ALA A 5 -8.57 6.42 -11.29
N GLU A 6 -9.40 6.37 -10.26
CA GLU A 6 -9.92 7.55 -9.55
C GLU A 6 -8.81 8.35 -8.86
N ALA A 7 -7.88 7.67 -8.17
CA ALA A 7 -6.72 8.32 -7.55
C ALA A 7 -5.86 9.06 -8.59
N ARG A 8 -5.60 8.42 -9.74
CA ARG A 8 -4.87 9.02 -10.86
C ARG A 8 -5.59 10.22 -11.49
N LEU A 9 -6.91 10.15 -11.66
CA LEU A 9 -7.71 11.28 -12.15
C LEU A 9 -7.68 12.46 -11.18
N LEU A 10 -7.81 12.19 -9.88
CA LEU A 10 -7.72 13.21 -8.83
C LEU A 10 -6.33 13.86 -8.80
N ALA A 11 -5.26 13.07 -8.94
CA ALA A 11 -3.90 13.61 -9.01
C ALA A 11 -3.72 14.59 -10.19
N ARG A 12 -4.18 14.23 -11.37
CA ARG A 12 -4.13 15.12 -12.55
C ARG A 12 -4.94 16.41 -12.34
N TRP A 13 -6.10 16.31 -11.72
CA TRP A 13 -6.92 17.48 -11.39
C TRP A 13 -6.21 18.38 -10.36
N LEU A 14 -5.55 17.82 -9.35
CA LEU A 14 -4.77 18.55 -8.37
C LEU A 14 -3.54 19.20 -8.99
N ARG A 15 -2.83 18.53 -9.92
CA ARG A 15 -1.67 19.09 -10.63
C ARG A 15 -1.99 20.40 -11.39
N GLY A 16 -3.22 20.61 -11.81
CA GLY A 16 -3.65 21.89 -12.38
C GLY A 16 -3.86 23.01 -11.36
N ARG A 17 -3.72 22.73 -10.05
CA ARG A 17 -4.04 23.64 -8.93
C ARG A 17 -2.95 23.78 -7.88
N THR A 18 -2.02 22.86 -7.84
CA THR A 18 -0.92 22.85 -6.89
C THR A 18 0.37 22.36 -7.54
N THR A 19 1.49 22.79 -7.01
CA THR A 19 2.81 22.43 -7.52
C THR A 19 3.24 21.03 -7.09
N ARG A 20 2.72 20.53 -5.96
CA ARG A 20 3.11 19.21 -5.41
C ARG A 20 1.87 18.41 -5.02
N VAL A 21 1.91 17.10 -5.31
CA VAL A 21 0.82 16.16 -5.02
C VAL A 21 1.40 14.91 -4.39
N GLY A 22 0.95 14.61 -3.17
CA GLY A 22 1.26 13.36 -2.49
C GLY A 22 0.07 12.41 -2.43
N ILE A 23 0.35 11.14 -2.19
CA ILE A 23 -0.66 10.12 -1.89
C ILE A 23 -0.33 9.42 -0.59
N TRP A 24 -1.36 9.20 0.23
CA TRP A 24 -1.27 8.39 1.43
C TRP A 24 -2.35 7.32 1.44
N GLY A 25 -2.00 6.14 1.92
CA GLY A 25 -2.98 5.08 2.07
C GLY A 25 -2.58 4.06 3.14
N MET A 26 -3.59 3.51 3.83
CA MET A 26 -3.43 2.44 4.80
C MET A 26 -4.13 1.17 4.33
N SER A 27 -3.55 0.00 4.60
CA SER A 27 -4.14 -1.30 4.33
C SER A 27 -4.57 -1.43 2.86
N LEU A 28 -5.86 -1.59 2.57
CA LEU A 28 -6.41 -1.57 1.20
C LEU A 28 -6.19 -0.24 0.49
N GLY A 29 -6.26 0.90 1.21
CA GLY A 29 -5.87 2.20 0.67
C GLY A 29 -4.38 2.25 0.33
N GLY A 30 -3.54 1.57 1.11
CA GLY A 30 -2.13 1.37 0.82
C GLY A 30 -1.89 0.53 -0.45
N LEU A 31 -2.70 -0.49 -0.71
CA LEU A 31 -2.69 -1.21 -2.00
C LEU A 31 -2.98 -0.27 -3.17
N VAL A 32 -4.03 0.54 -3.06
CA VAL A 32 -4.40 1.50 -4.13
C VAL A 32 -3.27 2.49 -4.36
N ALA A 33 -2.74 3.11 -3.30
CA ALA A 33 -1.61 4.03 -3.39
C ALA A 33 -0.37 3.38 -4.00
N ALA A 34 0.00 2.17 -3.54
CA ALA A 34 1.11 1.41 -4.07
C ALA A 34 0.95 1.10 -5.58
N LEU A 35 -0.23 0.66 -6.01
CA LEU A 35 -0.49 0.39 -7.43
C LEU A 35 -0.44 1.64 -8.31
N THR A 36 -0.79 2.83 -7.78
CA THR A 36 -0.64 4.06 -8.59
C THR A 36 0.83 4.35 -8.89
N THR A 37 1.75 4.03 -7.98
CA THR A 37 3.19 4.26 -8.17
C THR A 37 3.83 3.34 -9.19
N THR A 38 3.21 2.20 -9.50
CA THR A 38 3.68 1.31 -10.57
C THR A 38 3.26 1.80 -11.96
N LEU A 39 2.27 2.68 -12.03
CA LEU A 39 1.69 3.18 -13.27
C LEU A 39 2.16 4.60 -13.62
N ASP A 40 2.30 5.46 -12.63
CA ASP A 40 2.65 6.87 -12.80
C ASP A 40 3.88 7.23 -11.93
N ASP A 41 4.68 8.16 -12.43
CA ASP A 41 5.85 8.76 -11.76
C ASP A 41 5.58 10.17 -11.21
N ASP A 42 4.35 10.65 -11.34
CA ASP A 42 3.91 12.02 -11.03
C ASP A 42 3.70 12.31 -9.53
N TRP A 43 4.06 11.40 -8.62
CA TRP A 43 3.87 11.61 -7.19
C TRP A 43 5.09 12.26 -6.55
N ASP A 44 4.89 13.37 -5.84
CA ASP A 44 5.95 14.06 -5.11
C ASP A 44 6.23 13.43 -3.74
N ALA A 45 5.23 12.80 -3.13
CA ALA A 45 5.37 12.03 -1.91
C ALA A 45 4.37 10.86 -1.86
N VAL A 46 4.81 9.73 -1.35
CA VAL A 46 3.98 8.52 -1.18
C VAL A 46 4.15 7.98 0.23
N ALA A 47 3.09 7.90 0.99
CA ALA A 47 3.12 7.31 2.33
C ALA A 47 2.20 6.09 2.42
N LEU A 48 2.76 4.94 2.77
CA LEU A 48 2.08 3.66 2.84
C LEU A 48 2.07 3.13 4.27
N TRP A 49 0.89 2.92 4.85
CA TRP A 49 0.76 2.30 6.16
C TRP A 49 0.22 0.89 6.02
N ALA A 50 0.99 -0.10 6.48
CA ALA A 50 0.66 -1.51 6.37
C ALA A 50 0.02 -1.83 5.00
N PRO A 51 0.70 -1.52 3.88
CA PRO A 51 0.11 -1.69 2.55
C PRO A 51 -0.16 -3.16 2.26
N VAL A 52 -1.33 -3.48 1.72
CA VAL A 52 -1.65 -4.83 1.23
C VAL A 52 -0.85 -5.08 -0.06
N ALA A 53 0.36 -5.58 0.10
CA ALA A 53 1.25 -5.86 -1.04
C ALA A 53 0.93 -7.18 -1.75
N GLU A 54 0.29 -8.10 -1.03
CA GLU A 54 -0.15 -9.43 -1.48
C GLU A 54 -1.60 -9.65 -1.06
N PRO A 55 -2.59 -9.24 -1.88
CA PRO A 55 -4.01 -9.38 -1.55
C PRO A 55 -4.47 -10.82 -1.32
N ASP A 56 -3.87 -11.79 -2.01
CA ASP A 56 -4.11 -13.22 -1.84
C ASP A 56 -3.68 -13.68 -0.43
N GLU A 57 -2.54 -13.23 0.07
CA GLU A 57 -2.06 -13.57 1.41
C GLU A 57 -3.05 -13.06 2.48
N VAL A 58 -3.50 -11.81 2.34
CA VAL A 58 -4.49 -11.24 3.26
C VAL A 58 -5.83 -12.00 3.19
N LEU A 59 -6.30 -12.30 1.99
CA LEU A 59 -7.57 -12.99 1.78
C LEU A 59 -7.56 -14.40 2.39
N PHE A 60 -6.50 -15.17 2.14
CA PHE A 60 -6.46 -16.58 2.53
C PHE A 60 -5.91 -16.84 3.94
N ASN A 61 -5.08 -15.95 4.47
CA ASN A 61 -4.39 -16.18 5.75
C ASN A 61 -4.93 -15.31 6.90
N SER A 62 -5.53 -14.13 6.62
CA SER A 62 -6.04 -13.27 7.69
C SER A 62 -7.37 -13.75 8.25
N GLY A 63 -7.46 -13.78 9.59
CA GLY A 63 -8.71 -14.05 10.29
C GLY A 63 -9.75 -12.93 10.15
N LEU A 64 -9.31 -11.70 9.93
CA LEU A 64 -10.19 -10.52 9.83
C LEU A 64 -11.16 -10.59 8.64
N VAL A 65 -10.71 -11.18 7.53
CA VAL A 65 -11.49 -11.26 6.28
C VAL A 65 -12.04 -12.67 5.99
N LYS A 66 -12.20 -13.48 7.03
CA LYS A 66 -12.69 -14.85 6.91
C LYS A 66 -14.03 -14.94 6.13
N PHE A 67 -14.97 -14.04 6.41
CA PHE A 67 -16.26 -14.00 5.72
C PHE A 67 -16.11 -13.71 4.21
N LEU A 68 -15.17 -12.84 3.84
CA LEU A 68 -14.88 -12.53 2.44
C LEU A 68 -14.24 -13.73 1.73
N ARG A 69 -13.31 -14.39 2.41
CA ARG A 69 -12.67 -15.63 1.90
C ARG A 69 -13.72 -16.70 1.62
N GLU A 70 -14.67 -16.93 2.54
CA GLU A 70 -15.73 -17.91 2.37
C GLU A 70 -16.60 -17.58 1.15
N ALA A 71 -16.98 -16.32 0.96
CA ALA A 71 -17.74 -15.87 -0.21
C ALA A 71 -16.94 -16.06 -1.53
N VAL A 72 -15.66 -15.77 -1.53
CA VAL A 72 -14.77 -15.93 -2.69
C VAL A 72 -14.64 -17.42 -3.05
N ILE A 73 -14.42 -18.30 -2.07
CA ILE A 73 -14.33 -19.75 -2.31
C ILE A 73 -15.67 -20.30 -2.83
N GLN A 74 -16.80 -19.86 -2.28
CA GLN A 74 -18.14 -20.26 -2.74
C GLN A 74 -18.42 -19.81 -4.18
N SER A 75 -17.79 -18.73 -4.65
CA SER A 75 -17.89 -18.31 -6.05
C SER A 75 -16.97 -19.10 -7.01
N GLY A 76 -16.28 -20.12 -6.51
CA GLY A 76 -15.40 -20.99 -7.29
C GLY A 76 -13.99 -20.46 -7.50
N VAL A 77 -13.63 -19.34 -6.88
CA VAL A 77 -12.27 -18.77 -6.96
C VAL A 77 -11.36 -19.45 -5.93
N SER A 78 -10.20 -19.91 -6.39
CA SER A 78 -9.16 -20.56 -5.59
C SER A 78 -7.95 -19.62 -5.38
N LYS A 79 -7.03 -20.04 -4.51
CA LYS A 79 -5.77 -19.32 -4.34
C LYS A 79 -4.92 -19.32 -5.61
N ASP A 80 -4.98 -20.39 -6.42
CA ASP A 80 -4.20 -20.54 -7.64
C ASP A 80 -4.63 -19.55 -8.73
N ASP A 81 -5.89 -19.10 -8.72
CA ASP A 81 -6.38 -18.08 -9.64
C ASP A 81 -5.69 -16.74 -9.47
N PHE A 82 -5.13 -16.47 -8.28
CA PHE A 82 -4.33 -15.27 -8.01
C PHE A 82 -2.95 -15.31 -8.69
N ALA A 83 -2.52 -16.45 -9.20
CA ALA A 83 -1.32 -16.56 -10.02
C ALA A 83 -1.54 -16.11 -11.49
N ALA A 84 -2.80 -15.98 -11.91
CA ALA A 84 -3.12 -15.49 -13.26
C ALA A 84 -2.51 -14.10 -13.50
N PRO A 85 -1.91 -13.85 -14.70
CA PRO A 85 -1.20 -12.60 -15.00
C PRO A 85 -2.04 -11.34 -14.76
N GLU A 86 -3.35 -11.40 -15.03
CA GLU A 86 -4.29 -10.30 -14.87
C GLU A 86 -4.49 -9.91 -13.41
N ILE A 87 -4.46 -10.90 -12.51
CA ILE A 87 -4.58 -10.69 -11.06
C ILE A 87 -3.20 -10.39 -10.47
N ALA A 88 -2.18 -11.08 -10.91
CA ALA A 88 -0.81 -10.85 -10.48
C ALA A 88 -0.34 -9.41 -10.73
N SER A 89 -0.80 -8.78 -11.83
CA SER A 89 -0.53 -7.37 -12.13
C SER A 89 -1.15 -6.38 -11.14
N MET A 90 -2.06 -6.84 -10.28
CA MET A 90 -2.66 -6.05 -9.19
C MET A 90 -1.97 -6.26 -7.84
N MET A 91 -0.81 -6.90 -7.84
CA MET A 91 0.00 -7.13 -6.64
C MET A 91 1.24 -6.24 -6.66
N PRO A 92 1.37 -5.26 -5.77
CA PRO A 92 2.56 -4.39 -5.72
C PRO A 92 3.87 -5.16 -5.61
N ASN A 93 3.90 -6.27 -4.90
CA ASN A 93 5.09 -7.13 -4.77
C ASN A 93 5.57 -7.75 -6.10
N ARG A 94 4.76 -7.72 -7.14
CA ARG A 94 5.09 -8.29 -8.46
C ARG A 94 5.42 -7.24 -9.51
N SER A 95 5.33 -5.95 -9.15
CA SER A 95 5.59 -4.81 -10.04
C SER A 95 6.64 -3.88 -9.43
N ASP A 96 7.40 -3.19 -10.26
CA ASP A 96 8.33 -2.18 -9.78
C ASP A 96 7.62 -0.82 -9.69
N THR A 97 7.97 -0.04 -8.68
CA THR A 97 7.51 1.35 -8.59
C THR A 97 8.27 2.23 -9.59
N LYS A 98 7.61 3.28 -10.07
CA LYS A 98 8.23 4.33 -10.89
C LYS A 98 8.70 5.52 -10.04
N ILE A 99 8.39 5.50 -8.74
CA ILE A 99 8.73 6.59 -7.82
C ILE A 99 10.10 6.33 -7.21
N ASP A 100 10.89 7.38 -7.11
CA ASP A 100 12.15 7.35 -6.39
C ASP A 100 11.91 6.94 -4.92
N PRO A 101 12.64 5.95 -4.39
CA PRO A 101 12.50 5.51 -2.99
C PRO A 101 12.59 6.64 -1.97
N SER A 102 13.36 7.70 -2.23
CA SER A 102 13.48 8.88 -1.35
C SER A 102 12.17 9.67 -1.19
N LYS A 103 11.23 9.49 -2.11
CA LYS A 103 9.88 10.08 -2.09
C LYS A 103 8.84 9.15 -1.48
N MET A 104 9.27 8.06 -0.87
CA MET A 104 8.37 7.03 -0.35
C MET A 104 8.62 6.76 1.14
N LEU A 105 7.54 6.62 1.89
CA LEU A 105 7.53 6.22 3.30
C LEU A 105 6.69 4.95 3.44
N VAL A 106 7.23 3.94 4.11
CA VAL A 106 6.48 2.76 4.54
C VAL A 106 6.50 2.68 6.06
N VAL A 107 5.33 2.60 6.69
CA VAL A 107 5.18 2.35 8.12
C VAL A 107 4.37 1.07 8.31
N ALA A 108 4.85 0.13 9.11
CA ALA A 108 4.16 -1.14 9.35
C ALA A 108 4.27 -1.59 10.81
N GLY A 109 3.33 -2.43 11.21
CA GLY A 109 3.31 -3.03 12.54
C GLY A 109 4.05 -4.37 12.55
N ASP A 110 4.95 -4.57 13.51
CA ASP A 110 5.70 -5.82 13.69
C ASP A 110 4.83 -6.97 14.25
N TYR A 111 3.65 -6.65 14.79
CA TYR A 111 2.64 -7.61 15.25
C TYR A 111 1.38 -7.66 14.37
N ASP A 112 1.48 -7.18 13.12
CA ASP A 112 0.34 -7.17 12.20
C ASP A 112 -0.02 -8.60 11.74
N GLN A 113 -1.25 -9.03 12.08
CA GLN A 113 -1.80 -10.34 11.71
C GLN A 113 -2.77 -10.26 10.52
N VAL A 114 -2.95 -9.09 9.94
CA VAL A 114 -3.79 -8.89 8.75
C VAL A 114 -2.90 -8.76 7.51
N VAL A 115 -1.97 -7.81 7.56
CA VAL A 115 -0.92 -7.66 6.55
C VAL A 115 0.38 -8.14 7.18
N SER A 116 0.87 -9.29 6.76
CA SER A 116 2.03 -9.90 7.39
C SER A 116 3.28 -9.00 7.26
N PRO A 117 4.11 -8.88 8.32
CA PRO A 117 5.38 -8.16 8.23
C PRO A 117 6.25 -8.64 7.08
N SER A 118 6.27 -9.93 6.80
CA SER A 118 7.04 -10.53 5.70
C SER A 118 6.59 -10.04 4.31
N SER A 119 5.28 -9.80 4.12
CA SER A 119 4.73 -9.22 2.89
C SER A 119 5.22 -7.79 2.67
N VAL A 120 5.22 -6.99 3.74
CA VAL A 120 5.75 -5.61 3.69
C VAL A 120 7.26 -5.59 3.45
N GLU A 121 8.01 -6.49 4.07
CA GLU A 121 9.46 -6.64 3.83
C GLU A 121 9.78 -7.01 2.37
N ARG A 122 8.98 -7.90 1.76
CA ARG A 122 9.15 -8.26 0.34
C ARG A 122 8.94 -7.06 -0.56
N LEU A 123 7.89 -6.25 -0.31
CA LEU A 123 7.63 -5.01 -1.03
C LEU A 123 8.79 -4.02 -0.87
N SER A 124 9.20 -3.78 0.37
CA SER A 124 10.27 -2.87 0.74
C SER A 124 11.58 -3.23 0.04
N ARG A 125 11.99 -4.50 0.10
CA ARG A 125 13.20 -4.98 -0.58
C ARG A 125 13.13 -4.82 -2.09
N ARG A 126 11.97 -5.10 -2.70
CA ARG A 126 11.79 -4.95 -4.14
C ARG A 126 11.92 -3.50 -4.58
N TRP A 127 11.37 -2.58 -3.81
CA TRP A 127 11.32 -1.15 -4.15
C TRP A 127 12.49 -0.34 -3.59
N GLY A 128 13.37 -0.95 -2.80
CA GLY A 128 14.51 -0.28 -2.17
C GLY A 128 14.11 0.75 -1.12
N ILE A 129 12.99 0.53 -0.41
CA ILE A 129 12.44 1.46 0.58
C ILE A 129 12.68 0.90 1.98
N GLU A 130 13.06 1.75 2.93
CA GLU A 130 13.14 1.36 4.34
C GLU A 130 11.74 1.33 4.98
N VAL A 131 11.49 0.32 5.84
CA VAL A 131 10.24 0.21 6.60
C VAL A 131 10.46 0.77 8.00
N HIS A 132 9.62 1.71 8.41
CA HIS A 132 9.53 2.16 9.79
C HIS A 132 8.62 1.23 10.59
N TRP A 133 9.23 0.29 11.30
CA TRP A 133 8.51 -0.68 12.13
C TRP A 133 8.02 -0.03 13.42
N VAL A 134 6.78 -0.32 13.79
CA VAL A 134 6.18 0.09 15.05
C VAL A 134 5.57 -1.11 15.78
N ARG A 135 5.64 -1.12 17.10
CA ARG A 135 5.17 -2.24 17.94
C ARG A 135 3.63 -2.25 18.05
N HIS A 136 2.98 -2.48 16.92
CA HIS A 136 1.53 -2.47 16.77
C HIS A 136 1.06 -3.61 15.85
N GLY A 137 -0.18 -4.06 16.07
CA GLY A 137 -0.94 -4.85 15.10
C GLY A 137 -1.70 -3.93 14.14
N HIS A 138 -2.42 -4.51 13.18
CA HIS A 138 -3.08 -3.78 12.09
C HIS A 138 -4.00 -2.64 12.56
N ILE A 139 -4.92 -2.95 13.48
CA ILE A 139 -5.89 -1.96 13.96
C ILE A 139 -5.23 -0.93 14.91
N SER A 140 -4.35 -1.39 15.81
CA SER A 140 -3.69 -0.49 16.74
C SER A 140 -2.68 0.45 16.06
N LEU A 141 -2.15 0.08 14.89
CA LEU A 141 -1.35 0.95 14.03
C LEU A 141 -2.12 2.22 13.66
N MET A 142 -3.38 2.07 13.25
CA MET A 142 -4.26 3.18 12.85
C MET A 142 -4.54 4.15 14.02
N LEU A 143 -4.55 3.65 15.26
CA LEU A 143 -4.82 4.44 16.46
C LEU A 143 -3.53 5.02 17.08
N SER A 144 -2.37 4.67 16.56
CA SER A 144 -1.09 5.11 17.08
C SER A 144 -0.68 6.49 16.55
N ARG A 145 -0.01 7.26 17.41
CA ARG A 145 0.57 8.55 17.03
C ARG A 145 1.88 8.41 16.24
N ALA A 146 2.55 7.26 16.32
CA ALA A 146 3.84 7.06 15.68
C ALA A 146 3.78 7.14 14.15
N PRO A 147 2.87 6.43 13.45
CA PRO A 147 2.73 6.55 12.00
C PRO A 147 2.39 7.97 11.55
N VAL A 148 1.52 8.67 12.31
CA VAL A 148 1.17 10.08 12.02
C VAL A 148 2.40 10.97 12.07
N ARG A 149 3.24 10.81 13.12
CA ARG A 149 4.46 11.60 13.28
C ARG A 149 5.47 11.31 12.17
N TYR A 150 5.70 10.04 11.82
CA TYR A 150 6.58 9.67 10.70
C TYR A 150 6.09 10.30 9.39
N THR A 151 4.79 10.21 9.12
CA THR A 151 4.20 10.77 7.90
C THR A 151 4.27 12.29 7.87
N ALA A 152 3.97 12.97 8.97
CA ALA A 152 4.07 14.43 9.05
C ALA A 152 5.50 14.91 8.76
N ASN A 153 6.49 14.34 9.45
CA ASN A 153 7.90 14.68 9.22
C ASN A 153 8.33 14.39 7.78
N PHE A 154 7.95 13.24 7.23
CA PHE A 154 8.26 12.87 5.86
C PHE A 154 7.65 13.86 4.85
N LEU A 155 6.36 14.18 5.00
CA LEU A 155 5.69 15.12 4.10
C LEU A 155 6.27 16.54 4.21
N GLU A 156 6.62 16.98 5.42
CA GLU A 156 7.27 18.27 5.63
C GLU A 156 8.57 18.36 4.84
N HIS A 157 9.43 17.35 4.95
CA HIS A 157 10.72 17.33 4.24
C HIS A 157 10.56 17.11 2.73
N THR A 158 9.57 16.34 2.29
CA THR A 158 9.46 15.96 0.88
C THR A 158 8.63 16.94 0.06
N LEU A 159 7.61 17.57 0.66
CA LEU A 159 6.71 18.47 -0.05
C LEU A 159 7.02 19.97 0.18
N PHE A 160 7.69 20.33 1.29
CA PHE A 160 7.87 21.73 1.68
C PHE A 160 9.34 22.16 1.84
N ALA A 161 10.29 21.25 1.65
CA ALA A 161 11.72 21.55 1.61
C ALA A 161 12.17 22.21 0.30
#